data_446cf0702e5bdaf24d828d02f028537e
#
_entry.id   446cf0702e5bdaf24d828d02f028537e
#
_cell.length_a   1.000
_cell.length_b   1.000
_cell.length_c   1.000
_cell.angle_alpha   90.00
_cell.angle_beta   90.00
_cell.angle_gamma   90.00
#
_symmetry.space_group_name_H-M   'P 1'
#
loop_
_entity.id
_entity.type
_entity.pdbx_description
1 polymer ?
#
loop_
_entity_poly.entity_id
_entity_poly.type
_entity_poly.pdbx_seq_one_letter_code
_entity_poly.pdbx_strand_id
1 'polypeptide(L)'
;MKIIKLNSQIANTLDDFIIASKNLKQEIKIVQNLRKTKQDANERYKLNNRIKDMQFDLTCNMRFLESVKDNLLDTKNPYHNEINFLLQSA
;
A
#
# COMPACT_ATOMS: atom_id res chain seq x y z
N MET A 1 -8.62 10.97 25.31
CA MET A 1 -8.40 10.23 24.07
C MET A 1 -9.67 10.24 23.24
N LYS A 2 -9.57 10.72 22.03
CA LYS A 2 -10.73 10.78 21.15
C LYS A 2 -10.93 9.45 20.47
N ILE A 3 -12.02 8.78 20.80
CA ILE A 3 -12.44 7.60 20.07
C ILE A 3 -13.27 8.10 18.88
N ILE A 4 -12.70 8.00 17.69
CA ILE A 4 -13.43 8.34 16.49
C ILE A 4 -14.13 7.07 16.03
N LYS A 5 -15.45 7.08 16.05
CA LYS A 5 -16.23 6.00 15.44
C LYS A 5 -16.00 6.02 13.95
N LEU A 6 -15.63 4.87 13.41
CA LEU A 6 -15.56 4.69 11.96
C LEU A 6 -16.98 4.84 11.40
N ASN A 7 -17.19 5.91 10.65
CA ASN A 7 -18.40 6.03 9.83
C ASN A 7 -18.14 5.33 8.47
N SER A 8 -19.20 5.15 7.69
CA SER A 8 -19.10 4.46 6.40
C SER A 8 -18.12 5.15 5.45
N GLN A 9 -18.01 6.47 5.50
CA GLN A 9 -17.11 7.22 4.63
C GLN A 9 -15.64 6.96 4.96
N ILE A 10 -15.30 6.93 6.25
CA ILE A 10 -13.94 6.63 6.69
C ILE A 10 -13.59 5.18 6.35
N ALA A 11 -14.51 4.25 6.59
CA ALA A 11 -14.31 2.84 6.28
C ALA A 11 -14.08 2.64 4.78
N ASN A 12 -14.85 3.29 3.92
CA ASN A 12 -14.67 3.22 2.46
C ASN A 12 -13.31 3.78 2.05
N THR A 13 -12.87 4.88 2.65
CA THR A 13 -11.55 5.45 2.38
C THR A 13 -10.43 4.48 2.77
N LEU A 14 -10.55 3.85 3.95
CA LEU A 14 -9.58 2.85 4.39
C LEU A 14 -9.56 1.64 3.46
N ASP A 15 -10.72 1.14 3.07
CA ASP A 15 -10.81 0.03 2.13
C ASP A 15 -10.13 0.36 0.80
N ASP A 16 -10.37 1.56 0.26
CA ASP A 16 -9.77 2.00 -0.99
C ASP A 16 -8.24 2.04 -0.88
N PHE A 17 -7.70 2.59 0.21
CA PHE A 17 -6.25 2.64 0.41
C PHE A 17 -5.63 1.26 0.62
N ILE A 18 -6.32 0.38 1.34
CA ILE A 18 -5.87 -1.00 1.56
C ILE A 18 -5.84 -1.76 0.24
N ILE A 19 -6.90 -1.68 -0.54
CA ILE A 19 -7.00 -2.34 -1.85
C ILE A 19 -5.93 -1.80 -2.80
N ALA A 20 -5.78 -0.47 -2.87
CA ALA A 20 -4.77 0.17 -3.71
C ALA A 20 -3.36 -0.28 -3.32
N SER A 21 -3.08 -0.40 -2.02
CA SER A 21 -1.77 -0.83 -1.53
C SER A 21 -1.50 -2.29 -1.87
N LYS A 22 -2.48 -3.17 -1.72
CA LYS A 22 -2.36 -4.58 -2.12
C LYS A 22 -2.11 -4.72 -3.62
N ASN A 23 -2.83 -3.95 -4.43
CA ASN A 23 -2.68 -3.94 -5.88
C ASN A 23 -1.29 -3.43 -6.29
N LEU A 24 -0.79 -2.38 -5.64
CA LEU A 24 0.55 -1.86 -5.89
C LEU A 24 1.63 -2.89 -5.57
N LYS A 25 1.53 -3.59 -4.44
CA LYS A 25 2.47 -4.65 -4.09
C LYS A 25 2.51 -5.75 -5.15
N GLN A 26 1.34 -6.17 -5.61
CA GLN A 26 1.23 -7.21 -6.63
C GLN A 26 1.79 -6.74 -7.96
N GLU A 27 1.44 -5.53 -8.39
CA GLU A 27 1.91 -4.93 -9.63
C GLU A 27 3.42 -4.75 -9.63
N ILE A 28 4.00 -4.33 -8.52
CA ILE A 28 5.45 -4.20 -8.38
C ILE A 28 6.14 -5.55 -8.62
N LYS A 29 5.61 -6.63 -8.04
CA LYS A 29 6.15 -7.98 -8.24
C LYS A 29 6.08 -8.40 -9.71
N ILE A 30 4.95 -8.12 -10.37
CA ILE A 30 4.75 -8.46 -11.78
C ILE A 30 5.77 -7.70 -12.64
N VAL A 31 5.94 -6.41 -12.42
CA VAL A 31 6.86 -5.58 -13.19
C VAL A 31 8.31 -5.96 -12.89
N GLN A 32 8.65 -6.29 -11.64
CA GLN A 32 9.99 -6.78 -11.29
C GLN A 32 10.31 -8.09 -12.04
N ASN A 33 9.37 -9.02 -12.12
CA ASN A 33 9.55 -10.26 -12.86
C ASN A 33 9.68 -10.01 -14.37
N LEU A 34 8.86 -9.09 -14.89
CA LEU A 34 8.93 -8.70 -16.29
C LEU A 34 10.30 -8.09 -16.62
N ARG A 35 10.83 -7.24 -15.74
CA ARG A 35 12.15 -6.63 -15.91
C ARG A 35 13.25 -7.69 -16.06
N LYS A 36 13.17 -8.77 -15.30
CA LYS A 36 14.15 -9.87 -15.36
C LYS A 36 14.19 -10.55 -16.72
N THR A 37 13.09 -10.52 -17.46
CA THR A 37 13.00 -11.17 -18.78
C THR A 37 13.45 -10.26 -19.93
N LYS A 38 13.64 -8.96 -19.67
CA LYS A 38 14.02 -7.98 -20.70
C LYS A 38 15.52 -7.86 -20.80
N GLN A 39 16.03 -7.93 -22.03
CA GLN A 39 17.47 -7.79 -22.31
C GLN A 39 17.84 -6.38 -22.78
N ASP A 40 16.87 -5.64 -23.33
CA ASP A 40 17.09 -4.27 -23.79
C ASP A 40 17.23 -3.32 -22.59
N ALA A 41 18.33 -2.58 -22.56
CA ALA A 41 18.63 -1.62 -21.51
C ALA A 41 17.57 -0.52 -21.40
N ASN A 42 17.02 -0.04 -22.52
CA ASN A 42 16.00 1.00 -22.53
C ASN A 42 14.68 0.49 -21.94
N GLU A 43 14.29 -0.74 -22.26
CA GLU A 43 13.09 -1.35 -21.69
C GLU A 43 13.25 -1.55 -20.18
N ARG A 44 14.41 -2.05 -19.74
CA ARG A 44 14.69 -2.20 -18.30
C ARG A 44 14.69 -0.86 -17.58
N TYR A 45 15.21 0.19 -18.20
CA TYR A 45 15.19 1.52 -17.62
C TYR A 45 13.77 2.04 -17.40
N LYS A 46 12.89 1.86 -18.39
CA LYS A 46 11.48 2.24 -18.28
C LYS A 46 10.77 1.48 -17.17
N LEU A 47 11.03 0.17 -17.07
CA LEU A 47 10.45 -0.66 -16.02
C LEU A 47 10.96 -0.27 -14.64
N ASN A 48 12.25 0.06 -14.52
CA ASN A 48 12.82 0.54 -13.26
C ASN A 48 12.13 1.83 -12.79
N ASN A 49 11.89 2.77 -13.69
CA ASN A 49 11.19 4.01 -13.36
C ASN A 49 9.76 3.74 -12.91
N ARG A 50 9.07 2.83 -13.59
CA ARG A 50 7.72 2.42 -13.20
C ARG A 50 7.70 1.79 -11.81
N ILE A 51 8.66 0.93 -11.51
CA ILE A 51 8.79 0.32 -10.18
C ILE A 51 9.01 1.39 -9.12
N LYS A 52 9.91 2.35 -9.36
CA LYS A 52 10.17 3.44 -8.42
C LYS A 52 8.93 4.27 -8.14
N ASP A 53 8.16 4.61 -9.18
CA ASP A 53 6.93 5.38 -9.02
C ASP A 53 5.89 4.61 -8.21
N MET A 54 5.73 3.32 -8.49
CA MET A 54 4.81 2.47 -7.74
C MET A 54 5.25 2.30 -6.28
N GLN A 55 6.55 2.16 -6.03
CA GLN A 55 7.10 2.07 -4.67
C GLN A 55 6.89 3.36 -3.90
N PHE A 56 7.02 4.51 -4.55
CA PHE A 56 6.73 5.80 -3.94
C PHE A 56 5.26 5.90 -3.54
N ASP A 57 4.35 5.56 -4.47
CA ASP A 57 2.91 5.59 -4.21
C ASP A 57 2.55 4.64 -3.07
N LEU A 58 3.12 3.44 -3.08
CA LEU A 58 2.91 2.46 -2.01
C LEU A 58 3.38 3.00 -0.66
N THR A 59 4.57 3.61 -0.62
CA THR A 59 5.11 4.20 0.61
C THR A 59 4.19 5.28 1.15
N CYS A 60 3.66 6.15 0.29
CA CYS A 60 2.72 7.19 0.70
C CYS A 60 1.43 6.58 1.26
N ASN A 61 0.88 5.56 0.60
CA ASN A 61 -0.32 4.88 1.07
C ASN A 61 -0.08 4.20 2.42
N MET A 62 1.07 3.53 2.58
CA MET A 62 1.41 2.83 3.82
C MET A 62 1.60 3.80 4.99
N ARG A 63 2.22 4.95 4.75
CA ARG A 63 2.37 5.99 5.77
C ARG A 63 1.03 6.54 6.22
N PHE A 64 0.12 6.77 5.27
CA PHE A 64 -1.24 7.20 5.58
C PHE A 64 -1.95 6.17 6.44
N LEU A 65 -1.92 4.91 6.03
CA LEU A 65 -2.58 3.83 6.76
C LEU A 65 -1.98 3.64 8.16
N GLU A 66 -0.66 3.71 8.29
CA GLU A 66 0.00 3.64 9.59
C GLU A 66 -0.43 4.76 10.50
N SER A 67 -0.50 5.99 10.00
CA SER A 67 -0.95 7.16 10.76
C SER A 67 -2.39 6.99 11.23
N VAL A 68 -3.28 6.52 10.36
CA VAL A 68 -4.67 6.24 10.73
C VAL A 68 -4.74 5.16 11.80
N LYS A 69 -3.99 4.08 11.62
CA LYS A 69 -3.95 2.98 12.58
C LYS A 69 -3.52 3.46 13.96
N ASP A 70 -2.43 4.23 14.04
CA ASP A 70 -1.84 4.64 15.31
C ASP A 70 -2.66 5.71 16.02
N ASN A 71 -3.33 6.58 15.26
CA ASN A 71 -4.00 7.76 15.83
C ASN A 71 -5.51 7.61 15.95
N LEU A 72 -6.14 6.77 15.11
CA LEU A 72 -7.59 6.74 15.01
C LEU A 72 -8.21 5.37 15.27
N LEU A 73 -7.43 4.29 15.21
CA LEU A 73 -7.97 2.93 15.32
C LEU A 73 -7.61 2.29 16.66
N ASP A 74 -8.60 1.68 17.28
CA ASP A 74 -8.41 0.81 18.44
C ASP A 74 -7.76 -0.50 17.98
N THR A 75 -6.94 -1.12 18.84
CA THR A 75 -6.31 -2.41 18.58
C THR A 75 -7.33 -3.53 18.32
N LYS A 76 -8.55 -3.37 18.78
CA LYS A 76 -9.64 -4.33 18.55
C LYS A 76 -10.34 -4.13 17.21
N ASN A 77 -10.06 -3.03 16.52
CA ASN A 77 -10.69 -2.75 15.23
C ASN A 77 -10.10 -3.68 14.17
N PRO A 78 -10.94 -4.33 13.32
CA PRO A 78 -10.44 -5.20 12.26
C PRO A 78 -9.48 -4.50 11.28
N TYR A 79 -9.69 -3.22 11.01
CA TYR A 79 -8.78 -2.45 10.15
C TYR A 79 -7.40 -2.30 10.75
N HIS A 80 -7.30 -2.18 12.08
CA HIS A 80 -6.00 -2.11 12.76
C HIS A 80 -5.15 -3.34 12.43
N ASN A 81 -5.73 -4.52 12.56
CA ASN A 81 -5.03 -5.78 12.28
C ASN A 81 -4.71 -5.92 10.79
N GLU A 82 -5.62 -5.53 9.93
CA GLU A 82 -5.44 -5.61 8.48
C GLU A 82 -4.32 -4.70 8.01
N ILE A 83 -4.29 -3.46 8.49
CA ILE A 83 -3.23 -2.49 8.17
C ILE A 83 -1.89 -2.99 8.71
N ASN A 84 -1.87 -3.48 9.95
CA ASN A 84 -0.65 -4.00 10.57
C ASN A 84 -0.08 -5.18 9.77
N PHE A 85 -0.93 -6.09 9.33
CA PHE A 85 -0.52 -7.19 8.46
C PHE A 85 0.07 -6.69 7.15
N LEU A 86 -0.58 -5.69 6.54
CA LEU A 86 -0.12 -5.08 5.29
C LEU A 86 1.26 -4.42 5.44
N LEU A 87 1.49 -3.74 6.57
CA LEU A 87 2.77 -3.10 6.87
C LEU A 87 3.89 -4.12 7.08
N GLN A 88 3.58 -5.27 7.67
CA GLN A 88 4.56 -6.32 7.94
C GLN A 88 4.91 -7.16 6.72
N SER A 89 4.02 -7.23 5.75
CA SER A 89 4.20 -8.09 4.57
C SER A 89 4.97 -7.41 3.44
N ALA A 90 5.81 -6.46 3.77
CA ALA A 90 6.62 -5.72 2.79
C ALA A 90 7.62 -6.62 2.05
#